data_c675adebf836cb6269f91563b65084d3
#
_entry.id   c675adebf836cb6269f91563b65084d3
#
_cell.length_a   1.000
_cell.length_b   1.000
_cell.length_c   1.000
_cell.angle_alpha   90.00
_cell.angle_beta   90.00
_cell.angle_gamma   90.00
#
_symmetry.space_group_name_H-M   'P 1'
#
loop_
_entity.id
_entity.type
_entity.pdbx_description
1 polymer ?
#
loop_
_entity_poly.entity_id
_entity_poly.type
_entity_poly.pdbx_seq_one_letter_code
_entity_poly.pdbx_strand_id
1 'polypeptide(L)'
;VRAALELVQAAPLADRDFTKISDGQRQRVLLARAVCQQPEILLLDEPTSFLDAKGKAELMAILQTLAHEKNVAIIVTLHELELAQKLADAVVCVAPSGVSGVLTPQEAFAEQNIRRLFDLTAEQYAMLFKNGNTKPKFEHYIRSGQKLLRCGYTTGTCAALGAAGAARLLLTGHVPESVGLRTPKGVGVEVAPQFCRPTADGAECAIVKDGGDDIDATTGLPVVAAVTLLPDAPRTVTIDGGAGVGRVTKPGLDQPVGAAAINHVPRQMITEALLKEADAVGYGGGFAVTVSIEGGAAAAKRTFNPHIGVEGGLSVLGTSGIVEPMSQQALLDTLQIEIHQ
;
A
#
# COMPACT_ATOMS: atom_id res chain seq x y z
N VAL A 1 4.09 -9.88 -43.40
CA VAL A 1 3.31 -10.63 -42.37
C VAL A 1 4.23 -11.08 -41.25
N ARG A 2 5.32 -11.84 -41.51
CA ARG A 2 6.18 -12.41 -40.47
C ARG A 2 6.79 -11.34 -39.56
N ALA A 3 7.35 -10.28 -40.14
CA ALA A 3 7.90 -9.14 -39.39
C ALA A 3 6.85 -8.43 -38.50
N ALA A 4 5.59 -8.34 -38.95
CA ALA A 4 4.52 -7.78 -38.12
C ALA A 4 4.14 -8.70 -36.96
N LEU A 5 4.13 -10.03 -37.17
CA LEU A 5 3.93 -10.99 -36.10
C LEU A 5 5.07 -10.97 -35.06
N GLU A 6 6.31 -10.82 -35.53
CA GLU A 6 7.47 -10.67 -34.65
C GLU A 6 7.37 -9.39 -33.79
N LEU A 7 7.03 -8.26 -34.42
CA LEU A 7 6.89 -6.96 -33.75
C LEU A 7 5.87 -6.99 -32.61
N VAL A 8 4.75 -7.71 -32.80
CA VAL A 8 3.71 -7.84 -31.77
C VAL A 8 3.87 -9.11 -30.92
N GLN A 9 5.01 -9.77 -30.97
CA GLN A 9 5.31 -10.99 -30.20
C GLN A 9 4.30 -12.13 -30.45
N ALA A 10 3.76 -12.23 -31.67
CA ALA A 10 2.79 -13.24 -32.08
C ALA A 10 3.38 -14.24 -33.11
N ALA A 11 4.67 -14.23 -33.39
CA ALA A 11 5.31 -15.12 -34.34
C ALA A 11 5.05 -16.62 -34.06
N PRO A 12 5.01 -17.12 -32.78
CA PRO A 12 4.69 -18.51 -32.50
C PRO A 12 3.24 -18.91 -32.82
N LEU A 13 2.39 -17.96 -33.17
CA LEU A 13 0.98 -18.17 -33.50
C LEU A 13 0.71 -18.26 -35.00
N ALA A 14 1.74 -18.08 -35.86
CA ALA A 14 1.59 -17.96 -37.31
C ALA A 14 0.82 -19.11 -37.97
N ASP A 15 1.04 -20.34 -37.48
CA ASP A 15 0.41 -21.56 -38.01
C ASP A 15 -0.72 -22.09 -37.10
N ARG A 16 -1.15 -21.32 -36.09
CA ARG A 16 -2.22 -21.73 -35.20
C ARG A 16 -3.59 -21.30 -35.70
N ASP A 17 -4.57 -22.14 -35.43
CA ASP A 17 -5.97 -21.82 -35.67
C ASP A 17 -6.40 -20.65 -34.77
N PHE A 18 -6.84 -19.54 -35.39
CA PHE A 18 -7.26 -18.31 -34.71
C PHE A 18 -8.39 -18.55 -33.70
N THR A 19 -9.24 -19.56 -33.92
CA THR A 19 -10.34 -19.89 -33.01
C THR A 19 -9.88 -20.61 -31.74
N LYS A 20 -8.67 -21.15 -31.72
CA LYS A 20 -8.10 -21.98 -30.66
C LYS A 20 -7.03 -21.27 -29.82
N ILE A 21 -6.82 -19.98 -30.03
CA ILE A 21 -5.89 -19.16 -29.26
C ILE A 21 -6.65 -18.30 -28.23
N SER A 22 -5.95 -17.85 -27.18
CA SER A 22 -6.54 -17.01 -26.13
C SER A 22 -6.91 -15.61 -26.63
N ASP A 23 -7.80 -14.90 -25.92
CA ASP A 23 -8.22 -13.56 -26.31
C ASP A 23 -7.05 -12.57 -26.42
N GLY A 24 -6.08 -12.60 -25.50
CA GLY A 24 -4.87 -11.79 -25.60
C GLY A 24 -3.99 -12.16 -26.81
N GLN A 25 -3.95 -13.44 -27.18
CA GLN A 25 -3.27 -13.89 -28.41
C GLN A 25 -4.00 -13.42 -29.68
N ARG A 26 -5.35 -13.48 -29.66
CA ARG A 26 -6.18 -12.92 -30.75
C ARG A 26 -5.93 -11.44 -30.95
N GLN A 27 -5.89 -10.68 -29.85
CA GLN A 27 -5.64 -9.24 -29.88
C GLN A 27 -4.31 -8.92 -30.54
N ARG A 28 -3.24 -9.67 -30.20
CA ARG A 28 -1.93 -9.50 -30.85
C ARG A 28 -1.93 -9.85 -32.33
N VAL A 29 -2.64 -10.89 -32.72
CA VAL A 29 -2.76 -11.27 -34.15
C VAL A 29 -3.55 -10.21 -34.93
N LEU A 30 -4.62 -9.63 -34.33
CA LEU A 30 -5.36 -8.53 -34.96
C LEU A 30 -4.49 -7.27 -35.09
N LEU A 31 -3.68 -6.96 -34.09
CA LEU A 31 -2.71 -5.86 -34.13
C LEU A 31 -1.64 -6.11 -35.21
N ALA A 32 -1.10 -7.36 -35.34
CA ALA A 32 -0.20 -7.73 -36.39
C ALA A 32 -0.80 -7.51 -37.80
N ARG A 33 -2.09 -7.86 -37.95
CA ARG A 33 -2.84 -7.61 -39.22
C ARG A 33 -2.90 -6.12 -39.55
N ALA A 34 -3.19 -5.26 -38.55
CA ALA A 34 -3.23 -3.82 -38.74
C ALA A 34 -1.83 -3.27 -39.10
N VAL A 35 -0.79 -3.70 -38.41
CA VAL A 35 0.60 -3.29 -38.65
C VAL A 35 1.12 -3.75 -40.01
N CYS A 36 0.64 -4.90 -40.56
CA CYS A 36 0.98 -5.35 -41.89
C CYS A 36 0.60 -4.34 -42.98
N GLN A 37 -0.36 -3.47 -42.76
CA GLN A 37 -0.80 -2.44 -43.68
C GLN A 37 0.12 -1.21 -43.68
N GLN A 38 1.13 -1.20 -42.80
CA GLN A 38 2.03 -0.06 -42.59
C GLN A 38 1.29 1.25 -42.39
N PRO A 39 0.36 1.32 -41.40
CA PRO A 39 -0.47 2.49 -41.24
C PRO A 39 0.37 3.66 -40.69
N GLU A 40 0.02 4.87 -41.10
CA GLU A 40 0.50 6.11 -40.46
C GLU A 40 -0.26 6.40 -39.17
N ILE A 41 -1.54 5.98 -39.12
CA ILE A 41 -2.44 6.16 -37.96
C ILE A 41 -3.08 4.82 -37.64
N LEU A 42 -3.04 4.44 -36.34
CA LEU A 42 -3.67 3.23 -35.81
C LEU A 42 -4.75 3.62 -34.80
N LEU A 43 -5.99 3.17 -35.07
CA LEU A 43 -7.12 3.38 -34.18
C LEU A 43 -7.45 2.07 -33.48
N LEU A 44 -7.50 2.11 -32.13
CA LEU A 44 -7.78 0.95 -31.28
C LEU A 44 -8.90 1.30 -30.32
N ASP A 45 -9.95 0.50 -30.34
CA ASP A 45 -11.07 0.65 -29.43
C ASP A 45 -10.96 -0.39 -28.32
N GLU A 46 -10.82 0.09 -27.07
CA GLU A 46 -10.69 -0.70 -25.85
C GLU A 46 -9.75 -1.92 -25.96
N PRO A 47 -8.51 -1.76 -26.44
CA PRO A 47 -7.64 -2.91 -26.74
C PRO A 47 -7.16 -3.67 -25.49
N THR A 48 -7.41 -3.14 -24.30
CA THR A 48 -7.07 -3.76 -23.01
C THR A 48 -8.21 -4.58 -22.40
N SER A 49 -9.41 -4.51 -22.98
CA SER A 49 -10.56 -5.27 -22.53
C SER A 49 -10.27 -6.77 -22.63
N PHE A 50 -10.63 -7.52 -21.58
CA PHE A 50 -10.41 -8.98 -21.44
C PHE A 50 -8.94 -9.44 -21.32
N LEU A 51 -7.98 -8.51 -21.14
CA LEU A 51 -6.59 -8.84 -20.88
C LEU A 51 -6.31 -8.87 -19.36
N ASP A 52 -5.52 -9.84 -18.92
CA ASP A 52 -4.93 -9.82 -17.59
C ASP A 52 -3.83 -8.74 -17.46
N ALA A 53 -3.34 -8.50 -16.26
CA ALA A 53 -2.33 -7.46 -16.00
C ALA A 53 -1.06 -7.64 -16.87
N LYS A 54 -0.64 -8.89 -17.11
CA LYS A 54 0.51 -9.20 -17.95
C LYS A 54 0.22 -8.87 -19.42
N GLY A 55 -0.93 -9.30 -19.94
CA GLY A 55 -1.36 -9.03 -21.31
C GLY A 55 -1.49 -7.53 -21.60
N LYS A 56 -2.03 -6.77 -20.63
CA LYS A 56 -2.10 -5.30 -20.71
C LYS A 56 -0.70 -4.67 -20.82
N ALA A 57 0.22 -5.07 -19.94
CA ALA A 57 1.58 -4.54 -19.94
C ALA A 57 2.32 -4.84 -21.28
N GLU A 58 2.19 -6.07 -21.79
CA GLU A 58 2.78 -6.48 -23.06
C GLU A 58 2.20 -5.69 -24.24
N LEU A 59 0.86 -5.53 -24.30
CA LEU A 59 0.21 -4.74 -25.35
C LEU A 59 0.68 -3.28 -25.31
N MET A 60 0.71 -2.67 -24.12
CA MET A 60 1.15 -1.27 -24.00
C MET A 60 2.60 -1.07 -24.42
N ALA A 61 3.51 -1.99 -24.09
CA ALA A 61 4.89 -1.95 -24.55
C ALA A 61 4.99 -2.02 -26.08
N ILE A 62 4.18 -2.85 -26.72
CA ILE A 62 4.11 -2.95 -28.20
C ILE A 62 3.61 -1.61 -28.78
N LEU A 63 2.55 -1.02 -28.22
CA LEU A 63 2.02 0.25 -28.71
C LEU A 63 3.04 1.39 -28.56
N GLN A 64 3.77 1.45 -27.45
CA GLN A 64 4.86 2.42 -27.26
C GLN A 64 5.97 2.24 -28.31
N THR A 65 6.38 1.00 -28.58
CA THR A 65 7.37 0.71 -29.63
C THR A 65 6.87 1.17 -31.02
N LEU A 66 5.59 0.93 -31.34
CA LEU A 66 4.98 1.38 -32.59
C LEU A 66 4.95 2.91 -32.68
N ALA A 67 4.59 3.59 -31.62
CA ALA A 67 4.50 5.06 -31.59
C ALA A 67 5.89 5.71 -31.68
N HIS A 68 6.83 5.33 -30.81
CA HIS A 68 8.09 6.06 -30.64
C HIS A 68 9.20 5.57 -31.57
N GLU A 69 9.23 4.26 -31.93
CA GLU A 69 10.29 3.71 -32.78
C GLU A 69 9.86 3.56 -34.23
N LYS A 70 8.56 3.35 -34.48
CA LYS A 70 8.03 3.18 -35.87
C LYS A 70 7.28 4.42 -36.36
N ASN A 71 7.16 5.44 -35.51
CA ASN A 71 6.54 6.73 -35.86
C ASN A 71 5.07 6.60 -36.33
N VAL A 72 4.32 5.65 -35.73
CA VAL A 72 2.89 5.43 -36.00
C VAL A 72 2.09 6.26 -35.01
N ALA A 73 1.21 7.12 -35.49
CA ALA A 73 0.27 7.82 -34.63
C ALA A 73 -0.79 6.84 -34.10
N ILE A 74 -0.91 6.73 -32.76
CA ILE A 74 -1.84 5.78 -32.13
C ILE A 74 -2.94 6.55 -31.40
N ILE A 75 -4.19 6.27 -31.74
CA ILE A 75 -5.37 6.74 -31.02
C ILE A 75 -6.01 5.52 -30.39
N VAL A 76 -6.15 5.54 -29.06
CA VAL A 76 -6.67 4.41 -28.30
C VAL A 76 -7.74 4.88 -27.32
N THR A 77 -8.88 4.18 -27.24
CA THR A 77 -9.85 4.38 -26.16
C THR A 77 -9.48 3.47 -24.99
N LEU A 78 -9.47 4.03 -23.79
CA LEU A 78 -9.14 3.32 -22.56
C LEU A 78 -10.13 3.69 -21.45
N HIS A 79 -10.53 2.70 -20.67
CA HIS A 79 -11.27 2.91 -19.42
C HIS A 79 -10.35 2.96 -18.19
N GLU A 80 -9.13 2.42 -18.31
CA GLU A 80 -8.15 2.40 -17.24
C GLU A 80 -7.38 3.73 -17.18
N LEU A 81 -7.82 4.62 -16.31
CA LEU A 81 -7.24 5.96 -16.16
C LEU A 81 -5.75 5.93 -15.83
N GLU A 82 -5.30 4.98 -15.00
CA GLU A 82 -3.89 4.83 -14.64
C GLU A 82 -3.00 4.49 -15.84
N LEU A 83 -3.49 3.66 -16.76
CA LEU A 83 -2.78 3.34 -17.99
C LEU A 83 -2.72 4.56 -18.91
N ALA A 84 -3.84 5.24 -19.09
CA ALA A 84 -3.90 6.45 -19.91
C ALA A 84 -2.96 7.53 -19.37
N GLN A 85 -2.94 7.77 -18.05
CA GLN A 85 -2.07 8.76 -17.41
C GLN A 85 -0.57 8.47 -17.61
N LYS A 86 -0.18 7.18 -17.59
CA LYS A 86 1.24 6.78 -17.69
C LYS A 86 1.77 6.72 -19.12
N LEU A 87 0.89 6.52 -20.11
CA LEU A 87 1.30 6.12 -21.43
C LEU A 87 0.94 7.13 -22.52
N ALA A 88 -0.06 7.99 -22.30
CA ALA A 88 -0.52 8.94 -23.30
C ALA A 88 0.42 10.14 -23.39
N ASP A 89 0.77 10.55 -24.62
CA ASP A 89 1.45 11.82 -24.90
C ASP A 89 0.43 12.98 -24.90
N ALA A 90 -0.82 12.69 -25.29
CA ALA A 90 -1.93 13.63 -25.31
C ALA A 90 -3.25 12.89 -25.01
N VAL A 91 -4.22 13.59 -24.45
CA VAL A 91 -5.52 13.03 -24.03
C VAL A 91 -6.66 13.87 -24.58
N VAL A 92 -7.70 13.20 -25.07
CA VAL A 92 -8.98 13.79 -25.42
C VAL A 92 -10.05 13.15 -24.55
N CYS A 93 -10.75 13.96 -23.73
CA CYS A 93 -11.85 13.48 -22.89
C CYS A 93 -13.16 13.55 -23.67
N VAL A 94 -13.91 12.43 -23.66
CA VAL A 94 -15.24 12.34 -24.27
C VAL A 94 -16.25 12.12 -23.17
N ALA A 95 -17.21 13.03 -23.03
CA ALA A 95 -18.30 12.97 -22.05
C ALA A 95 -19.63 13.23 -22.72
N PRO A 96 -20.78 12.90 -22.09
CA PRO A 96 -22.11 13.26 -22.61
C PRO A 96 -22.26 14.76 -22.88
N SER A 97 -21.54 15.60 -22.15
CA SER A 97 -21.52 17.06 -22.31
C SER A 97 -20.68 17.56 -23.49
N GLY A 98 -19.96 16.68 -24.19
CA GLY A 98 -19.13 17.02 -25.35
C GLY A 98 -17.73 16.44 -25.30
N VAL A 99 -16.90 16.86 -26.24
CA VAL A 99 -15.50 16.44 -26.40
C VAL A 99 -14.57 17.58 -25.97
N SER A 100 -13.54 17.30 -25.21
CA SER A 100 -12.51 18.29 -24.85
C SER A 100 -11.63 18.63 -26.07
N GLY A 101 -10.86 19.72 -25.95
CA GLY A 101 -9.66 19.88 -26.78
C GLY A 101 -8.60 18.82 -26.43
N VAL A 102 -7.50 18.85 -27.16
CA VAL A 102 -6.32 18.04 -26.84
C VAL A 102 -5.68 18.60 -25.57
N LEU A 103 -5.50 17.76 -24.58
CA LEU A 103 -4.96 18.10 -23.26
C LEU A 103 -3.65 17.34 -23.03
N THR A 104 -2.75 17.90 -22.22
CA THR A 104 -1.66 17.11 -21.64
C THR A 104 -2.21 16.10 -20.64
N PRO A 105 -1.51 15.00 -20.35
CA PRO A 105 -1.93 14.08 -19.30
C PRO A 105 -2.16 14.78 -17.95
N GLN A 106 -1.30 15.71 -17.56
CA GLN A 106 -1.44 16.48 -16.31
C GLN A 106 -2.75 17.27 -16.26
N GLU A 107 -3.12 17.92 -17.35
CA GLU A 107 -4.38 18.67 -17.45
C GLU A 107 -5.58 17.75 -17.45
N ALA A 108 -5.55 16.67 -18.26
CA ALA A 108 -6.66 15.73 -18.40
C ALA A 108 -6.99 15.04 -17.06
N PHE A 109 -5.98 14.66 -16.30
CA PHE A 109 -6.10 13.96 -15.02
C PHE A 109 -6.18 14.90 -13.80
N ALA A 110 -6.23 16.23 -13.99
CA ALA A 110 -6.52 17.18 -12.93
C ALA A 110 -7.90 16.90 -12.31
N GLU A 111 -8.03 17.06 -10.99
CA GLU A 111 -9.26 16.76 -10.23
C GLU A 111 -10.53 17.34 -10.89
N GLN A 112 -10.49 18.62 -11.26
CA GLN A 112 -11.63 19.30 -11.86
C GLN A 112 -12.09 18.68 -13.20
N ASN A 113 -11.15 18.17 -14.01
CA ASN A 113 -11.46 17.54 -15.29
C ASN A 113 -12.00 16.12 -15.11
N ILE A 114 -11.43 15.33 -14.21
CA ILE A 114 -11.93 13.99 -13.87
C ILE A 114 -13.32 14.08 -13.24
N ARG A 115 -13.55 15.03 -12.32
CA ARG A 115 -14.86 15.23 -11.72
C ARG A 115 -15.90 15.58 -12.76
N ARG A 116 -15.57 16.46 -13.72
CA ARG A 116 -16.47 16.84 -14.81
C ARG A 116 -16.70 15.68 -15.80
N LEU A 117 -15.67 14.89 -16.10
CA LEU A 117 -15.75 13.75 -17.04
C LEU A 117 -16.70 12.67 -16.54
N PHE A 118 -16.68 12.38 -15.24
CA PHE A 118 -17.48 11.31 -14.62
C PHE A 118 -18.65 11.82 -13.77
N ASP A 119 -18.95 13.12 -13.81
CA ASP A 119 -20.01 13.77 -13.02
C ASP A 119 -19.90 13.46 -11.51
N LEU A 120 -18.69 13.59 -10.96
CA LEU A 120 -18.41 13.24 -9.57
C LEU A 120 -18.50 14.45 -8.63
N THR A 121 -19.08 14.25 -7.43
CA THR A 121 -18.95 15.21 -6.34
C THR A 121 -17.50 15.25 -5.82
N ALA A 122 -17.16 16.26 -5.01
CA ALA A 122 -15.83 16.33 -4.37
C ALA A 122 -15.56 15.12 -3.46
N GLU A 123 -16.58 14.68 -2.72
CA GLU A 123 -16.51 13.51 -1.85
C GLU A 123 -16.31 12.22 -2.64
N GLN A 124 -17.06 12.03 -3.72
CA GLN A 124 -16.92 10.86 -4.60
C GLN A 124 -15.56 10.82 -5.27
N TYR A 125 -15.06 11.96 -5.75
CA TYR A 125 -13.71 12.04 -6.29
C TYR A 125 -12.66 11.69 -5.23
N ALA A 126 -12.78 12.26 -4.02
CA ALA A 126 -11.86 11.94 -2.93
C ALA A 126 -11.89 10.45 -2.56
N MET A 127 -13.07 9.84 -2.54
CA MET A 127 -13.23 8.41 -2.28
C MET A 127 -12.56 7.55 -3.36
N LEU A 128 -12.68 7.91 -4.64
CA LEU A 128 -12.18 7.09 -5.76
C LEU A 128 -10.72 7.38 -6.12
N PHE A 129 -10.27 8.64 -6.00
CA PHE A 129 -8.99 9.10 -6.55
C PHE A 129 -8.05 9.73 -5.52
N LYS A 130 -8.54 10.38 -4.47
CA LYS A 130 -7.67 10.88 -3.37
C LYS A 130 -7.25 9.77 -2.40
N ASN A 131 -8.04 8.69 -2.33
CA ASN A 131 -7.60 7.43 -1.69
C ASN A 131 -6.76 6.56 -2.64
N GLY A 132 -6.60 6.97 -3.90
CA GLY A 132 -5.90 6.30 -5.00
C GLY A 132 -4.57 6.93 -5.40
N ASN A 133 -3.92 7.73 -4.54
CA ASN A 133 -2.47 7.72 -4.57
C ASN A 133 -2.08 6.25 -4.37
N THR A 134 -1.24 5.71 -5.22
CA THR A 134 -0.58 4.43 -5.00
C THR A 134 0.33 4.57 -3.78
N LYS A 135 -0.32 4.75 -2.62
CA LYS A 135 0.35 4.58 -1.35
C LYS A 135 0.95 3.20 -1.43
N PRO A 136 2.23 3.01 -1.18
CA PRO A 136 2.83 1.70 -1.24
C PRO A 136 1.95 0.76 -0.41
N LYS A 137 1.27 -0.17 -1.11
CA LYS A 137 0.51 -1.22 -0.47
C LYS A 137 1.49 -2.30 -0.08
N PHE A 138 1.42 -2.70 1.17
CA PHE A 138 2.20 -3.85 1.62
C PHE A 138 1.66 -5.12 0.96
N GLU A 139 2.44 -5.67 0.04
CA GLU A 139 2.15 -6.89 -0.71
C GLU A 139 3.17 -7.97 -0.36
N HIS A 140 2.86 -8.71 0.68
CA HIS A 140 3.62 -9.89 1.08
C HIS A 140 2.65 -11.06 1.23
N TYR A 141 2.99 -12.19 0.60
CA TYR A 141 2.09 -13.34 0.52
C TYR A 141 2.78 -14.58 1.05
N ILE A 142 2.02 -15.42 1.74
CA ILE A 142 2.44 -16.76 2.14
C ILE A 142 1.54 -17.81 1.49
N ARG A 143 2.10 -18.98 1.27
CA ARG A 143 1.34 -20.11 0.74
C ARG A 143 0.80 -20.93 1.91
N SER A 144 -0.53 -21.10 2.00
CA SER A 144 -1.22 -21.96 2.94
C SER A 144 -2.01 -23.02 2.15
N GLY A 145 -1.47 -24.23 2.05
CA GLY A 145 -1.97 -25.26 1.16
C GLY A 145 -1.96 -24.83 -0.31
N GLN A 146 -3.12 -24.80 -0.95
CA GLN A 146 -3.27 -24.34 -2.35
C GLN A 146 -3.59 -22.84 -2.47
N LYS A 147 -3.81 -22.12 -1.36
CA LYS A 147 -4.16 -20.71 -1.37
C LYS A 147 -2.93 -19.85 -1.12
N LEU A 148 -2.91 -18.69 -1.78
CA LEU A 148 -1.98 -17.61 -1.52
C LEU A 148 -2.70 -16.60 -0.63
N LEU A 149 -2.19 -16.38 0.60
CA LEU A 149 -2.78 -15.49 1.58
C LEU A 149 -1.90 -14.24 1.74
N ARG A 150 -2.53 -13.06 1.76
CA ARG A 150 -1.83 -11.78 1.95
C ARG A 150 -1.55 -11.57 3.44
N CYS A 151 -0.29 -11.36 3.76
CA CYS A 151 0.15 -10.96 5.10
C CYS A 151 -0.22 -9.51 5.40
N GLY A 152 -0.34 -9.24 6.69
CA GLY A 152 -0.42 -7.90 7.24
C GLY A 152 0.84 -7.53 8.02
N TYR A 153 0.79 -6.40 8.73
CA TYR A 153 1.85 -5.97 9.64
C TYR A 153 1.28 -5.65 11.03
N THR A 154 2.09 -5.87 12.07
CA THR A 154 1.64 -5.79 13.47
C THR A 154 1.42 -4.37 13.97
N THR A 155 0.72 -4.21 15.12
CA THR A 155 0.59 -2.90 15.80
C THR A 155 1.96 -2.32 16.19
N GLY A 156 2.94 -3.18 16.52
CA GLY A 156 4.33 -2.77 16.76
C GLY A 156 4.98 -2.17 15.53
N THR A 157 4.77 -2.78 14.36
CA THR A 157 5.27 -2.23 13.09
C THR A 157 4.61 -0.89 12.75
N CYS A 158 3.31 -0.75 12.98
CA CYS A 158 2.62 0.54 12.80
C CYS A 158 3.22 1.62 13.69
N ALA A 159 3.44 1.32 14.98
CA ALA A 159 4.02 2.27 15.92
C ALA A 159 5.44 2.69 15.52
N ALA A 160 6.28 1.76 15.07
CA ALA A 160 7.63 2.06 14.62
C ALA A 160 7.67 2.89 13.33
N LEU A 161 6.81 2.59 12.36
CA LEU A 161 6.64 3.39 11.14
C LEU A 161 6.12 4.79 11.45
N GLY A 162 5.12 4.91 12.34
CA GLY A 162 4.61 6.19 12.81
C GLY A 162 5.70 7.03 13.48
N ALA A 163 6.48 6.41 14.37
CA ALA A 163 7.60 7.08 15.03
C ALA A 163 8.67 7.58 14.05
N ALA A 164 9.05 6.75 13.06
CA ALA A 164 9.96 7.16 11.99
C ALA A 164 9.42 8.35 11.19
N GLY A 165 8.13 8.32 10.82
CA GLY A 165 7.50 9.40 10.07
C GLY A 165 7.47 10.72 10.84
N ALA A 166 7.09 10.68 12.12
CA ALA A 166 7.08 11.85 12.99
C ALA A 166 8.49 12.40 13.23
N ALA A 167 9.47 11.53 13.48
CA ALA A 167 10.88 11.94 13.63
C ALA A 167 11.44 12.56 12.35
N ARG A 168 11.16 11.98 11.16
CA ARG A 168 11.58 12.56 9.88
C ARG A 168 11.02 13.96 9.69
N LEU A 169 9.71 14.15 9.98
CA LEU A 169 9.10 15.47 9.91
C LEU A 169 9.80 16.48 10.83
N LEU A 170 10.09 16.10 12.10
CA LEU A 170 10.76 16.97 13.05
C LEU A 170 12.19 17.34 12.64
N LEU A 171 12.92 16.36 12.11
CA LEU A 171 14.34 16.50 11.79
C LEU A 171 14.58 17.19 10.43
N THR A 172 13.66 17.04 9.47
CA THR A 172 13.82 17.55 8.11
C THR A 172 12.87 18.68 7.74
N GLY A 173 11.79 18.88 8.50
CA GLY A 173 10.70 19.81 8.18
C GLY A 173 9.77 19.33 7.05
N HIS A 174 9.99 18.13 6.47
CA HIS A 174 9.21 17.60 5.35
C HIS A 174 8.29 16.46 5.79
N VAL A 175 7.02 16.55 5.39
CA VAL A 175 6.06 15.46 5.58
C VAL A 175 6.43 14.31 4.66
N PRO A 176 6.70 13.08 5.19
CA PRO A 176 7.05 11.94 4.35
C PRO A 176 5.83 11.44 3.57
N GLU A 177 5.99 11.19 2.26
CA GLU A 177 4.97 10.55 1.43
C GLU A 177 4.83 9.06 1.78
N SER A 178 5.93 8.40 2.12
CA SER A 178 5.98 7.04 2.62
C SER A 178 6.97 6.88 3.75
N VAL A 179 6.75 5.87 4.59
CA VAL A 179 7.65 5.44 5.66
C VAL A 179 7.91 3.96 5.55
N GLY A 180 9.15 3.55 5.74
CA GLY A 180 9.56 2.16 5.56
C GLY A 180 10.55 1.70 6.63
N LEU A 181 10.41 0.43 7.03
CA LEU A 181 11.37 -0.25 7.89
C LEU A 181 11.53 -1.72 7.49
N ARG A 182 12.56 -2.36 8.02
CA ARG A 182 12.73 -3.80 7.95
C ARG A 182 12.28 -4.41 9.27
N THR A 183 11.34 -5.36 9.20
CA THR A 183 10.80 -6.03 10.38
C THR A 183 11.80 -7.05 10.95
N PRO A 184 11.64 -7.51 12.21
CA PRO A 184 12.47 -8.57 12.79
C PRO A 184 12.50 -9.85 11.95
N LYS A 185 11.43 -10.16 11.20
CA LYS A 185 11.39 -11.26 10.25
C LYS A 185 12.23 -11.02 8.98
N GLY A 186 12.80 -9.83 8.80
CA GLY A 186 13.57 -9.46 7.61
C GLY A 186 12.73 -8.99 6.43
N VAL A 187 11.42 -8.86 6.57
CA VAL A 187 10.51 -8.36 5.54
C VAL A 187 10.51 -6.84 5.54
N GLY A 188 10.68 -6.22 4.37
CA GLY A 188 10.51 -4.77 4.20
C GLY A 188 9.04 -4.41 4.22
N VAL A 189 8.66 -3.44 5.04
CA VAL A 189 7.33 -2.83 5.05
C VAL A 189 7.47 -1.38 4.70
N GLU A 190 6.81 -0.93 3.65
CA GLU A 190 6.74 0.47 3.25
C GLU A 190 5.28 0.83 3.02
N VAL A 191 4.82 1.90 3.69
CA VAL A 191 3.44 2.36 3.63
C VAL A 191 3.37 3.88 3.68
N ALA A 192 2.31 4.45 3.12
CA ALA A 192 2.05 5.87 3.29
C ALA A 192 1.33 6.12 4.63
N PRO A 193 1.72 7.14 5.39
CA PRO A 193 0.97 7.57 6.57
C PRO A 193 -0.47 7.96 6.22
N GLN A 194 -1.40 7.74 7.14
CA GLN A 194 -2.73 8.33 7.06
C GLN A 194 -2.63 9.85 7.19
N PHE A 195 -1.85 10.30 8.17
CA PHE A 195 -1.41 11.67 8.30
C PHE A 195 -0.04 11.72 8.99
N CYS A 196 0.69 12.80 8.77
CA CYS A 196 1.89 13.15 9.51
C CYS A 196 1.90 14.67 9.63
N ARG A 197 1.90 15.21 10.86
CA ARG A 197 1.72 16.64 11.11
C ARG A 197 2.47 17.12 12.35
N PRO A 198 2.87 18.39 12.40
CA PRO A 198 3.44 18.98 13.61
C PRO A 198 2.38 19.09 14.72
N THR A 199 2.83 19.06 15.97
CA THR A 199 2.05 19.36 17.18
C THR A 199 2.73 20.50 17.94
N ALA A 200 2.11 20.95 19.08
CA ALA A 200 2.71 22.02 19.87
C ALA A 200 4.12 21.67 20.39
N ASP A 201 4.34 20.40 20.77
CA ASP A 201 5.57 19.93 21.42
C ASP A 201 6.40 18.98 20.56
N GLY A 202 6.00 18.75 19.30
CA GLY A 202 6.68 17.78 18.46
C GLY A 202 5.98 17.51 17.14
N ALA A 203 5.86 16.24 16.76
CA ALA A 203 5.08 15.80 15.61
C ALA A 203 4.38 14.47 15.89
N GLU A 204 3.29 14.21 15.19
CA GLU A 204 2.58 12.94 15.23
C GLU A 204 2.39 12.36 13.83
N CYS A 205 2.44 11.04 13.74
CA CYS A 205 2.25 10.32 12.49
C CYS A 205 1.39 9.07 12.73
N ALA A 206 0.36 8.87 11.91
CA ALA A 206 -0.57 7.76 12.02
C ALA A 206 -0.38 6.76 10.89
N ILE A 207 -0.31 5.48 11.25
CA ILE A 207 -0.29 4.35 10.32
C ILE A 207 -1.54 3.51 10.55
N VAL A 208 -2.31 3.27 9.50
CA VAL A 208 -3.48 2.39 9.57
C VAL A 208 -3.01 0.94 9.63
N LYS A 209 -3.48 0.21 10.63
CA LYS A 209 -3.18 -1.21 10.80
C LYS A 209 -3.83 -2.03 9.65
N ASP A 210 -3.02 -2.80 8.97
CA ASP A 210 -3.47 -3.77 7.96
C ASP A 210 -3.16 -5.19 8.43
N GLY A 211 -4.19 -5.99 8.65
CA GLY A 211 -4.07 -7.40 9.07
C GLY A 211 -3.86 -8.36 7.91
N GLY A 212 -3.89 -7.90 6.65
CA GLY A 212 -3.89 -8.81 5.50
C GLY A 212 -5.21 -9.57 5.41
N ASP A 213 -5.11 -10.86 5.10
CA ASP A 213 -6.25 -11.77 5.04
C ASP A 213 -6.56 -12.41 6.42
N ASP A 214 -5.87 -11.96 7.48
CA ASP A 214 -6.11 -12.43 8.84
C ASP A 214 -7.33 -11.74 9.48
N ILE A 215 -8.06 -12.50 10.32
CA ILE A 215 -9.21 -11.97 11.09
C ILE A 215 -8.66 -11.27 12.34
N ASP A 216 -8.23 -10.04 12.19
CA ASP A 216 -7.64 -9.24 13.27
C ASP A 216 -8.57 -8.08 13.66
N ALA A 217 -8.99 -8.06 14.93
CA ALA A 217 -9.87 -7.03 15.50
C ALA A 217 -9.23 -5.62 15.45
N THR A 218 -7.95 -5.51 15.22
CA THR A 218 -7.21 -4.24 15.14
C THR A 218 -7.06 -3.71 13.72
N THR A 219 -7.45 -4.50 12.69
CA THR A 219 -7.40 -4.07 11.29
C THR A 219 -8.24 -2.81 11.07
N GLY A 220 -7.65 -1.84 10.36
CA GLY A 220 -8.27 -0.54 10.07
C GLY A 220 -8.10 0.51 11.17
N LEU A 221 -7.59 0.17 12.34
CA LEU A 221 -7.37 1.14 13.41
C LEU A 221 -6.11 1.97 13.15
N PRO A 222 -6.16 3.31 13.28
CA PRO A 222 -4.99 4.16 13.25
C PRO A 222 -4.12 3.96 14.50
N VAL A 223 -2.85 3.66 14.30
CA VAL A 223 -1.82 3.65 15.35
C VAL A 223 -1.01 4.93 15.17
N VAL A 224 -1.08 5.80 16.16
CA VAL A 224 -0.48 7.14 16.16
C VAL A 224 0.76 7.11 17.04
N ALA A 225 1.89 7.57 16.51
CA ALA A 225 3.09 7.84 17.30
C ALA A 225 3.32 9.36 17.37
N ALA A 226 3.23 9.93 18.55
CA ALA A 226 3.62 11.30 18.85
C ALA A 226 5.07 11.30 19.34
N VAL A 227 5.93 12.11 18.70
CA VAL A 227 7.37 12.17 18.96
C VAL A 227 7.76 13.59 19.35
N THR A 228 8.56 13.71 20.39
CA THR A 228 9.20 14.96 20.84
C THR A 228 10.71 14.78 20.85
N LEU A 229 11.46 15.79 20.41
CA LEU A 229 12.92 15.79 20.46
C LEU A 229 13.40 16.04 21.89
N LEU A 230 14.46 15.33 22.30
CA LEU A 230 15.16 15.51 23.56
C LEU A 230 16.63 15.87 23.29
N PRO A 231 16.95 17.15 22.99
CA PRO A 231 18.30 17.56 22.60
C PRO A 231 19.37 17.24 23.62
N ASP A 232 19.01 17.35 24.93
CA ASP A 232 19.92 17.18 26.05
C ASP A 232 20.05 15.73 26.54
N ALA A 233 19.38 14.78 25.89
CA ALA A 233 19.41 13.36 26.26
C ALA A 233 19.99 12.51 25.11
N PRO A 234 21.32 12.46 24.93
CA PRO A 234 21.94 11.83 23.77
C PRO A 234 21.49 10.38 23.56
N ARG A 235 20.97 10.11 22.35
CA ARG A 235 20.52 8.79 21.89
C ARG A 235 19.54 8.04 22.83
N THR A 236 18.90 8.77 23.74
CA THR A 236 17.90 8.22 24.67
C THR A 236 16.55 8.16 23.99
N VAL A 237 15.86 7.02 24.08
CA VAL A 237 14.48 6.86 23.59
C VAL A 237 13.59 6.42 24.73
N THR A 238 12.62 7.26 25.09
CA THR A 238 11.59 6.93 26.06
C THR A 238 10.27 6.62 25.34
N ILE A 239 9.57 5.56 25.74
CA ILE A 239 8.36 5.10 25.06
C ILE A 239 7.26 4.86 26.11
N ASP A 240 6.11 5.49 25.92
CA ASP A 240 4.92 5.24 26.74
C ASP A 240 3.66 5.08 25.87
N GLY A 241 2.58 4.60 26.50
CA GLY A 241 1.27 4.43 25.88
C GLY A 241 0.33 5.58 26.20
N GLY A 242 -0.32 6.09 25.17
CA GLY A 242 -1.40 7.08 25.22
C GLY A 242 -2.79 6.44 25.13
N ALA A 243 -3.74 7.21 24.63
CA ALA A 243 -5.12 6.77 24.48
C ALA A 243 -5.25 5.50 23.62
N GLY A 244 -6.04 4.53 24.11
CA GLY A 244 -6.29 3.27 23.42
C GLY A 244 -5.19 2.23 23.51
N VAL A 245 -4.04 2.54 24.10
CA VAL A 245 -3.02 1.57 24.52
C VAL A 245 -3.29 1.17 25.96
N GLY A 246 -3.35 -0.12 26.22
CA GLY A 246 -3.65 -0.66 27.56
C GLY A 246 -2.48 -0.52 28.53
N ARG A 247 -2.80 -0.65 29.82
CA ARG A 247 -1.83 -0.74 30.92
C ARG A 247 -1.81 -2.16 31.47
N VAL A 248 -0.63 -2.63 31.83
CA VAL A 248 -0.44 -3.93 32.46
C VAL A 248 -0.94 -3.86 33.92
N THR A 249 -1.88 -4.76 34.30
CA THR A 249 -2.45 -4.82 35.61
C THR A 249 -2.12 -6.11 36.39
N LYS A 250 -1.60 -7.13 35.70
CA LYS A 250 -1.21 -8.42 36.29
C LYS A 250 0.26 -8.74 36.01
N PRO A 251 0.95 -9.38 36.97
CA PRO A 251 2.31 -9.86 36.74
C PRO A 251 2.36 -11.01 35.71
N GLY A 252 3.53 -11.25 35.11
CA GLY A 252 3.74 -12.33 34.15
C GLY A 252 3.62 -11.92 32.68
N LEU A 253 3.26 -10.67 32.40
CA LEU A 253 3.31 -10.09 31.05
C LEU A 253 4.72 -9.56 30.72
N ASP A 254 4.94 -9.25 29.45
CA ASP A 254 6.23 -8.72 28.93
C ASP A 254 6.68 -7.43 29.63
N GLN A 255 5.73 -6.59 30.02
CA GLN A 255 6.02 -5.33 30.72
C GLN A 255 5.58 -5.41 32.21
N PRO A 256 6.23 -4.65 33.09
CA PRO A 256 5.87 -4.61 34.50
C PRO A 256 4.48 -4.00 34.74
N VAL A 257 3.87 -4.35 35.85
CA VAL A 257 2.56 -3.77 36.29
C VAL A 257 2.64 -2.26 36.34
N GLY A 258 1.64 -1.59 35.76
CA GLY A 258 1.54 -0.13 35.65
C GLY A 258 2.13 0.41 34.34
N ALA A 259 3.00 -0.32 33.66
CA ALA A 259 3.57 0.11 32.39
C ALA A 259 2.56 0.00 31.23
N ALA A 260 2.82 0.76 30.17
CA ALA A 260 2.08 0.61 28.90
C ALA A 260 2.30 -0.78 28.32
N ALA A 261 1.23 -1.40 27.84
CA ALA A 261 1.28 -2.71 27.21
C ALA A 261 1.90 -2.64 25.77
N ILE A 262 3.15 -2.16 25.72
CA ILE A 262 3.98 -2.10 24.52
C ILE A 262 5.13 -3.07 24.74
N ASN A 263 5.10 -4.21 24.07
CA ASN A 263 6.06 -5.30 24.29
C ASN A 263 7.48 -4.90 23.88
N HIS A 264 8.48 -5.67 24.32
CA HIS A 264 9.89 -5.34 24.11
C HIS A 264 10.28 -5.26 22.63
N VAL A 265 9.80 -6.16 21.75
CA VAL A 265 10.10 -6.12 20.30
C VAL A 265 9.56 -4.84 19.65
N PRO A 266 8.29 -4.44 19.80
CA PRO A 266 7.81 -3.13 19.39
C PRO A 266 8.64 -1.96 19.92
N ARG A 267 9.04 -1.96 21.19
CA ARG A 267 9.91 -0.93 21.75
C ARG A 267 11.27 -0.87 21.06
N GLN A 268 11.86 -2.02 20.79
CA GLN A 268 13.12 -2.11 20.04
C GLN A 268 12.94 -1.57 18.62
N MET A 269 11.89 -1.98 17.91
CA MET A 269 11.61 -1.50 16.54
C MET A 269 11.42 0.02 16.48
N ILE A 270 10.68 0.61 17.46
CA ILE A 270 10.49 2.07 17.58
C ILE A 270 11.86 2.74 17.79
N THR A 271 12.66 2.23 18.71
CA THR A 271 14.00 2.78 19.03
C THR A 271 14.92 2.74 17.81
N GLU A 272 15.02 1.61 17.14
CA GLU A 272 15.84 1.44 15.93
C GLU A 272 15.38 2.37 14.79
N ALA A 273 14.06 2.50 14.59
CA ALA A 273 13.50 3.39 13.57
C ALA A 273 13.85 4.86 13.84
N LEU A 274 13.72 5.33 15.08
CA LEU A 274 14.06 6.70 15.47
C LEU A 274 15.56 6.99 15.33
N LEU A 275 16.41 6.08 15.81
CA LEU A 275 17.86 6.26 15.74
C LEU A 275 18.35 6.24 14.29
N LYS A 276 17.71 5.46 13.40
CA LYS A 276 18.01 5.48 11.97
C LYS A 276 17.68 6.84 11.33
N GLU A 277 16.54 7.45 11.67
CA GLU A 277 16.20 8.79 11.17
C GLU A 277 17.17 9.86 11.75
N ALA A 278 17.57 9.74 13.03
CA ALA A 278 18.57 10.60 13.64
C ALA A 278 19.93 10.50 12.94
N ASP A 279 20.40 9.28 12.68
CA ASP A 279 21.69 9.03 12.02
C ASP A 279 21.72 9.59 10.59
N ALA A 280 20.58 9.55 9.88
CA ALA A 280 20.46 10.07 8.51
C ALA A 280 20.72 11.59 8.41
N VAL A 281 20.49 12.34 9.49
CA VAL A 281 20.68 13.81 9.53
C VAL A 281 21.73 14.26 10.55
N GLY A 282 22.42 13.32 11.22
CA GLY A 282 23.44 13.63 12.23
C GLY A 282 22.86 14.20 13.53
N TYR A 283 21.61 13.89 13.88
CA TYR A 283 21.00 14.33 15.14
C TYR A 283 21.52 13.46 16.31
N GLY A 284 22.20 14.07 17.26
CA GLY A 284 22.79 13.39 18.41
C GLY A 284 21.90 13.29 19.66
N GLY A 285 20.76 13.96 19.70
CA GLY A 285 19.83 13.96 20.83
C GLY A 285 19.00 12.69 20.92
N GLY A 286 18.02 12.70 21.80
CA GLY A 286 17.07 11.61 22.05
C GLY A 286 15.65 11.94 21.62
N PHE A 287 14.74 11.03 21.95
CA PHE A 287 13.30 11.12 21.60
C PHE A 287 12.43 10.67 22.75
N ALA A 288 11.28 11.35 22.95
CA ALA A 288 10.16 10.84 23.72
C ALA A 288 9.04 10.45 22.77
N VAL A 289 8.46 9.26 22.96
CA VAL A 289 7.42 8.71 22.09
C VAL A 289 6.20 8.32 22.92
N THR A 290 5.04 8.78 22.48
CA THR A 290 3.75 8.30 23.00
C THR A 290 2.99 7.60 21.88
N VAL A 291 2.68 6.32 22.07
CA VAL A 291 1.91 5.50 21.12
C VAL A 291 0.46 5.47 21.52
N SER A 292 -0.44 5.86 20.64
CA SER A 292 -1.89 5.81 20.82
C SER A 292 -2.55 4.95 19.74
N ILE A 293 -3.74 4.37 20.03
CA ILE A 293 -4.53 3.61 19.05
C ILE A 293 -5.95 4.19 19.06
N GLU A 294 -6.32 4.87 17.98
CA GLU A 294 -7.67 5.41 17.85
C GLU A 294 -8.70 4.28 17.83
N GLY A 295 -9.73 4.37 18.72
CA GLY A 295 -10.70 3.29 18.89
C GLY A 295 -10.18 2.08 19.68
N GLY A 296 -8.92 2.07 20.12
CA GLY A 296 -8.28 0.94 20.79
C GLY A 296 -8.98 0.48 22.06
N ALA A 297 -9.48 1.40 22.89
CA ALA A 297 -10.23 1.06 24.10
C ALA A 297 -11.55 0.32 23.80
N ALA A 298 -12.24 0.67 22.72
CA ALA A 298 -13.45 -0.03 22.28
C ALA A 298 -13.13 -1.40 21.67
N ALA A 299 -12.06 -1.49 20.88
CA ALA A 299 -11.61 -2.73 20.27
C ALA A 299 -11.10 -3.73 21.33
N ALA A 300 -10.42 -3.27 22.37
CA ALA A 300 -9.91 -4.12 23.45
C ALA A 300 -11.00 -4.97 24.13
N LYS A 301 -12.24 -4.46 24.21
CA LYS A 301 -13.39 -5.21 24.78
C LYS A 301 -13.73 -6.47 23.98
N ARG A 302 -13.30 -6.58 22.71
CA ARG A 302 -13.51 -7.72 21.82
C ARG A 302 -12.29 -8.62 21.71
N THR A 303 -11.27 -8.38 22.54
CA THR A 303 -10.02 -9.15 22.58
C THR A 303 -9.84 -9.82 23.94
N PHE A 304 -8.83 -10.68 24.05
CA PHE A 304 -8.45 -11.31 25.33
C PHE A 304 -7.69 -10.37 26.29
N ASN A 305 -7.36 -9.13 25.88
CA ASN A 305 -6.55 -8.20 26.67
C ASN A 305 -7.04 -8.04 28.13
N PRO A 306 -8.33 -7.79 28.42
CA PRO A 306 -8.80 -7.67 29.80
C PRO A 306 -8.59 -8.94 30.63
N HIS A 307 -8.73 -10.12 30.02
CA HIS A 307 -8.58 -11.40 30.72
C HIS A 307 -7.14 -11.70 31.12
N ILE A 308 -6.17 -11.32 30.26
CA ILE A 308 -4.74 -11.51 30.54
C ILE A 308 -4.13 -10.42 31.41
N GLY A 309 -4.87 -9.36 31.76
CA GLY A 309 -4.39 -8.29 32.62
C GLY A 309 -3.83 -7.09 31.87
N VAL A 310 -4.43 -6.75 30.72
CA VAL A 310 -4.21 -5.49 30.02
C VAL A 310 -5.52 -4.72 29.99
N GLU A 311 -5.57 -3.59 30.66
CA GLU A 311 -6.78 -2.79 30.82
C GLU A 311 -6.68 -1.41 30.15
N GLY A 312 -7.82 -0.84 29.77
CA GLY A 312 -7.93 0.50 29.18
C GLY A 312 -7.64 0.60 27.70
N GLY A 313 -7.14 -0.46 27.06
CA GLY A 313 -6.80 -0.43 25.63
C GLY A 313 -6.21 -1.72 25.11
N LEU A 314 -5.65 -1.64 23.90
CA LEU A 314 -4.98 -2.75 23.21
C LEU A 314 -3.50 -2.85 23.60
N SER A 315 -2.94 -4.04 23.44
CA SER A 315 -1.48 -4.24 23.47
C SER A 315 -0.87 -3.86 22.12
N VAL A 316 0.29 -3.20 22.17
CA VAL A 316 1.18 -3.00 21.03
C VAL A 316 2.15 -4.18 20.99
N LEU A 317 1.94 -5.10 20.07
CA LEU A 317 2.63 -6.38 20.03
C LEU A 317 3.09 -6.75 18.60
N GLY A 318 3.85 -7.85 18.50
CA GLY A 318 4.33 -8.43 17.24
C GLY A 318 5.81 -8.74 17.29
N THR A 319 6.14 -10.02 17.46
CA THR A 319 7.54 -10.51 17.55
C THR A 319 8.24 -10.54 16.20
N SER A 320 7.49 -10.87 15.12
CA SER A 320 7.99 -10.92 13.74
C SER A 320 7.85 -9.59 12.98
N GLY A 321 6.98 -8.70 13.47
CA GLY A 321 6.57 -7.47 12.77
C GLY A 321 5.52 -7.70 11.68
N ILE A 322 5.26 -8.95 11.29
CA ILE A 322 4.32 -9.35 10.23
C ILE A 322 3.19 -10.16 10.84
N VAL A 323 1.98 -9.97 10.31
CA VAL A 323 0.82 -10.83 10.57
C VAL A 323 0.73 -11.84 9.43
N GLU A 324 0.87 -13.10 9.77
CA GLU A 324 0.68 -14.21 8.83
C GLU A 324 -0.71 -14.79 9.04
N PRO A 325 -1.60 -14.71 8.03
CA PRO A 325 -2.95 -15.20 8.19
C PRO A 325 -2.95 -16.72 8.35
N MET A 326 -3.65 -17.19 9.37
CA MET A 326 -3.90 -18.63 9.55
C MET A 326 -5.08 -19.03 8.67
N SER A 327 -4.95 -20.15 7.93
CA SER A 327 -6.11 -20.71 7.23
C SER A 327 -7.16 -21.16 8.24
N GLN A 328 -8.45 -20.99 7.93
CA GLN A 328 -9.54 -21.47 8.79
C GLN A 328 -9.38 -22.95 9.14
N GLN A 329 -8.87 -23.77 8.21
CA GLN A 329 -8.60 -25.18 8.44
C GLN A 329 -7.47 -25.40 9.45
N ALA A 330 -6.37 -24.66 9.37
CA ALA A 330 -5.28 -24.76 10.35
C ALA A 330 -5.73 -24.34 11.75
N LEU A 331 -6.63 -23.36 11.86
CA LEU A 331 -7.22 -22.96 13.14
C LEU A 331 -8.12 -24.08 13.71
N LEU A 332 -8.96 -24.68 12.88
CA LEU A 332 -9.81 -25.82 13.27
C LEU A 332 -8.98 -27.04 13.68
N ASP A 333 -7.92 -27.36 12.94
CA ASP A 333 -7.02 -28.47 13.25
C ASP A 333 -6.30 -28.23 14.60
N THR A 334 -5.86 -27.00 14.87
CA THR A 334 -5.25 -26.62 16.16
C THR A 334 -6.26 -26.77 17.31
N LEU A 335 -7.48 -26.25 17.14
CA LEU A 335 -8.54 -26.39 18.14
C LEU A 335 -8.93 -27.87 18.39
N GLN A 336 -8.96 -28.70 17.36
CA GLN A 336 -9.22 -30.15 17.50
C GLN A 336 -8.13 -30.84 18.28
N ILE A 337 -6.86 -30.48 18.08
CA ILE A 337 -5.73 -31.04 18.85
C ILE A 337 -5.82 -30.64 20.32
N GLU A 338 -6.14 -29.35 20.61
CA GLU A 338 -6.28 -28.85 21.98
C GLU A 338 -7.48 -29.45 22.75
N ILE A 339 -8.58 -29.77 22.05
CA ILE A 339 -9.77 -30.40 22.65
C ILE A 339 -9.51 -31.88 22.95
N HIS A 340 -8.57 -32.53 22.28
CA HIS A 340 -8.25 -33.97 22.44
C HIS A 340 -7.08 -34.21 23.41
N GLN A 341 -6.46 -33.20 23.95
CA GLN A 341 -5.51 -33.24 25.09
C GLN A 341 -6.25 -32.97 26.41
#